data_d68145e8c5ba6eded15991152872980c
#
_entry.id   d68145e8c5ba6eded15991152872980c
#
_cell.length_a   1.000
_cell.length_b   1.000
_cell.length_c   1.000
_cell.angle_alpha   90.00
_cell.angle_beta   90.00
_cell.angle_gamma   90.00
#
_symmetry.space_group_name_H-M   'P 1'
#
loop_
_entity.id
_entity.type
_entity.pdbx_description
1 polymer ?
#
loop_
_entity_poly.entity_id
_entity_poly.type
_entity_poly.pdbx_seq_one_letter_code
_entity_poly.pdbx_strand_id
1 'polypeptide(L)'
;MKLSKFANLVKNGGRCAVLHVAGSGIWLSTGTAIYRATELPDMEGSEQVRTVLDMTADTWKKVYLTEDWPESVSNVLGLNLAPYAQGEQDTEKLKVAAAPNGLWCSACRCKVDGELIFYNEAYLAPLAEEIKKSEYIYYTARQTEAGQRYLVVHDGMDVLAAIMPMNILKEEYINDLAEFQALLSCAA
;
A
#
# COMPACT_ATOMS: atom_id res chain seq x y z
N MET A 1 -2.58 10.38 -9.68
CA MET A 1 -3.36 9.21 -9.20
C MET A 1 -4.75 9.16 -9.85
N LYS A 2 -5.26 7.97 -10.22
CA LYS A 2 -6.60 7.80 -10.84
C LYS A 2 -7.69 7.60 -9.76
N LEU A 3 -8.48 8.63 -9.50
CA LEU A 3 -9.51 8.65 -8.44
C LEU A 3 -10.55 7.54 -8.56
N SER A 4 -11.01 7.22 -9.79
CA SER A 4 -11.99 6.16 -9.99
C SER A 4 -11.47 4.77 -9.55
N LYS A 5 -10.17 4.52 -9.66
CA LYS A 5 -9.55 3.28 -9.18
C LYS A 5 -9.41 3.29 -7.65
N PHE A 6 -9.06 4.43 -7.07
CA PHE A 6 -9.06 4.61 -5.61
C PHE A 6 -10.48 4.43 -5.04
N ALA A 7 -11.50 5.07 -5.63
CA ALA A 7 -12.89 4.91 -5.22
C ALA A 7 -13.35 3.44 -5.23
N ASN A 8 -12.92 2.65 -6.21
CA ASN A 8 -13.19 1.21 -6.25
C ASN A 8 -12.55 0.45 -5.07
N LEU A 9 -11.33 0.83 -4.67
CA LEU A 9 -10.69 0.24 -3.48
C LEU A 9 -11.46 0.59 -2.20
N VAL A 10 -11.87 1.86 -2.06
CA VAL A 10 -12.70 2.33 -0.94
C VAL A 10 -14.03 1.57 -0.89
N LYS A 11 -14.71 1.42 -2.03
CA LYS A 11 -15.98 0.69 -2.15
C LYS A 11 -15.85 -0.76 -1.70
N ASN A 12 -14.76 -1.42 -2.06
CA ASN A 12 -14.51 -2.82 -1.72
C ASN A 12 -14.02 -3.00 -0.27
N GLY A 13 -13.21 -2.06 0.23
CA GLY A 13 -12.63 -2.10 1.57
C GLY A 13 -13.49 -1.48 2.67
N GLY A 14 -14.47 -0.65 2.31
CA GLY A 14 -15.35 0.04 3.26
C GLY A 14 -14.67 1.09 4.14
N ARG A 15 -13.46 1.54 3.79
CA ARG A 15 -12.67 2.52 4.54
C ARG A 15 -12.09 3.58 3.63
N CYS A 16 -12.13 4.82 4.08
CA CYS A 16 -11.48 5.95 3.44
C CYS A 16 -10.88 6.86 4.52
N ALA A 17 -9.65 7.30 4.35
CA ALA A 17 -9.11 8.39 5.13
C ALA A 17 -8.62 9.50 4.20
N VAL A 18 -8.89 10.73 4.59
CA VAL A 18 -8.36 11.95 3.97
C VAL A 18 -7.39 12.57 4.96
N LEU A 19 -6.15 12.76 4.54
CA LEU A 19 -5.08 13.23 5.39
C LEU A 19 -4.53 14.53 4.80
N HIS A 20 -4.60 15.59 5.55
CA HIS A 20 -4.08 16.91 5.19
C HIS A 20 -2.69 17.09 5.80
N VAL A 21 -1.67 16.68 5.08
CA VAL A 21 -0.29 16.68 5.58
C VAL A 21 0.38 18.02 5.37
N ALA A 22 0.85 18.64 6.42
CA ALA A 22 1.51 19.95 6.37
C ALA A 22 2.70 19.94 5.38
N GLY A 23 2.69 20.87 4.42
CA GLY A 23 3.73 21.00 3.40
C GLY A 23 3.76 19.92 2.32
N SER A 24 2.89 18.91 2.40
CA SER A 24 2.82 17.80 1.41
C SER A 24 1.48 17.71 0.68
N GLY A 25 0.45 18.39 1.15
CA GLY A 25 -0.89 18.38 0.57
C GLY A 25 -1.74 17.19 1.02
N ILE A 26 -2.67 16.77 0.17
CA ILE A 26 -3.65 15.74 0.50
C ILE A 26 -3.11 14.36 0.19
N TRP A 27 -3.36 13.45 1.12
CA TRP A 27 -3.15 12.02 0.94
C TRP A 27 -4.46 11.26 1.19
N LEU A 28 -4.72 10.25 0.39
CA LEU A 28 -5.90 9.40 0.50
C LEU A 28 -5.51 7.98 0.91
N SER A 29 -6.20 7.42 1.90
CA SER A 29 -5.92 6.07 2.38
C SER A 29 -7.16 5.16 2.36
N THR A 30 -6.93 3.88 2.09
CA THR A 30 -7.91 2.80 2.21
C THR A 30 -7.78 2.03 3.52
N GLY A 31 -6.84 2.44 4.40
CA GLY A 31 -6.45 1.68 5.58
C GLY A 31 -5.36 0.62 5.32
N THR A 32 -5.20 0.18 4.06
CA THR A 32 -4.14 -0.76 3.65
C THR A 32 -3.12 -0.12 2.71
N ALA A 33 -3.53 0.89 1.98
CA ALA A 33 -2.66 1.66 1.10
C ALA A 33 -2.97 3.15 1.24
N ILE A 34 -1.95 3.97 1.08
CA ILE A 34 -2.04 5.42 1.12
C ILE A 34 -1.40 6.01 -0.14
N TYR A 35 -1.99 7.05 -0.68
CA TYR A 35 -1.61 7.65 -1.96
C TYR A 35 -1.52 9.16 -1.85
N ARG A 36 -0.49 9.74 -2.46
CA ARG A 36 -0.38 11.19 -2.62
C ARG A 36 -1.38 11.68 -3.68
N ALA A 37 -2.17 12.69 -3.33
CA ALA A 37 -3.21 13.26 -4.17
C ALA A 37 -2.91 14.73 -4.47
N THR A 38 -2.03 14.98 -5.44
CA THR A 38 -1.45 16.30 -5.69
C THR A 38 -2.38 17.32 -6.35
N GLU A 39 -3.46 16.84 -7.00
CA GLU A 39 -4.34 17.70 -7.81
C GLU A 39 -5.76 17.81 -7.24
N LEU A 40 -5.96 17.37 -6.00
CA LEU A 40 -7.28 17.46 -5.39
C LEU A 40 -7.48 18.81 -4.70
N PRO A 41 -8.69 19.37 -4.79
CA PRO A 41 -9.08 20.49 -3.96
C PRO A 41 -9.08 20.08 -2.49
N ASP A 42 -8.95 21.04 -1.61
CA ASP A 42 -9.17 20.80 -0.19
C ASP A 42 -10.58 20.23 0.01
N MET A 43 -10.64 19.13 0.73
CA MET A 43 -11.87 18.40 1.01
C MET A 43 -12.13 18.42 2.50
N GLU A 44 -13.20 19.08 2.88
CA GLU A 44 -13.66 19.11 4.26
C GLU A 44 -15.02 18.43 4.37
N GLY A 45 -15.06 17.37 5.18
CA GLY A 45 -16.28 16.67 5.48
C GLY A 45 -16.74 15.66 4.43
N SER A 46 -17.55 14.75 4.92
CA SER A 46 -17.95 13.51 4.26
C SER A 46 -18.61 13.70 2.87
N GLU A 47 -19.44 14.72 2.69
CA GLU A 47 -20.14 14.95 1.43
C GLU A 47 -19.22 15.42 0.30
N GLN A 48 -18.20 16.22 0.62
CA GLN A 48 -17.23 16.66 -0.38
C GLN A 48 -16.37 15.48 -0.83
N VAL A 49 -15.88 14.66 0.12
CA VAL A 49 -15.11 13.45 -0.19
C VAL A 49 -15.91 12.50 -1.05
N ARG A 50 -17.19 12.25 -0.69
CA ARG A 50 -18.10 11.42 -1.47
C ARG A 50 -18.24 11.92 -2.91
N THR A 51 -18.41 13.23 -3.08
CA THR A 51 -18.60 13.87 -4.40
C THR A 51 -17.32 13.76 -5.25
N VAL A 52 -16.15 14.04 -4.68
CA VAL A 52 -14.86 13.93 -5.37
C VAL A 52 -14.57 12.50 -5.79
N LEU A 53 -14.96 11.51 -4.98
CA LEU A 53 -14.82 10.09 -5.30
C LEU A 53 -15.93 9.55 -6.23
N ASP A 54 -16.89 10.39 -6.64
CA ASP A 54 -18.04 10.01 -7.48
C ASP A 54 -18.78 8.79 -6.93
N MET A 55 -19.04 8.77 -5.62
CA MET A 55 -19.72 7.66 -4.96
C MET A 55 -21.19 7.97 -4.71
N THR A 56 -22.06 6.97 -4.94
CA THR A 56 -23.47 7.08 -4.60
C THR A 56 -23.67 7.13 -3.08
N ALA A 57 -24.73 7.83 -2.62
CA ALA A 57 -25.04 7.93 -1.20
C ALA A 57 -25.19 6.55 -0.52
N ASP A 58 -25.78 5.57 -1.20
CA ASP A 58 -25.96 4.22 -0.63
C ASP A 58 -24.66 3.43 -0.50
N THR A 59 -23.73 3.63 -1.42
CA THR A 59 -22.38 3.05 -1.31
C THR A 59 -21.60 3.74 -0.20
N TRP A 60 -21.71 5.08 -0.13
CA TRP A 60 -20.97 5.88 0.85
C TRP A 60 -21.40 5.60 2.30
N LYS A 61 -22.68 5.30 2.55
CA LYS A 61 -23.16 4.88 3.89
C LYS A 61 -22.42 3.68 4.48
N LYS A 62 -21.78 2.87 3.64
CA LYS A 62 -20.99 1.69 4.05
C LYS A 62 -19.51 1.99 4.24
N VAL A 63 -19.10 3.21 3.98
CA VAL A 63 -17.70 3.65 4.08
C VAL A 63 -17.48 4.34 5.42
N TYR A 64 -16.51 3.86 6.18
CA TYR A 64 -16.01 4.54 7.35
C TYR A 64 -14.99 5.59 6.91
N LEU A 65 -15.31 6.88 7.08
CA LEU A 65 -14.44 7.99 6.77
C LEU A 65 -13.69 8.43 8.03
N THR A 66 -12.38 8.65 7.87
CA THR A 66 -11.52 9.34 8.84
C THR A 66 -10.90 10.56 8.17
N GLU A 67 -10.84 11.67 8.88
CA GLU A 67 -10.10 12.87 8.47
C GLU A 67 -9.01 13.13 9.52
N ASP A 68 -7.80 13.43 9.07
CA ASP A 68 -6.66 13.67 9.95
C ASP A 68 -5.73 14.72 9.35
N TRP A 69 -4.98 15.42 10.22
CA TRP A 69 -4.06 16.52 9.88
C TRP A 69 -2.65 16.24 10.43
N PRO A 70 -1.91 15.28 9.83
CA PRO A 70 -0.54 15.02 10.26
C PRO A 70 0.37 16.23 10.10
N GLU A 71 1.23 16.47 11.10
CA GLU A 71 2.17 17.57 11.09
C GLU A 71 3.30 17.42 10.07
N SER A 72 3.62 16.17 9.68
CA SER A 72 4.67 15.89 8.70
C SER A 72 4.45 14.56 7.98
N VAL A 73 5.08 14.41 6.82
CA VAL A 73 5.13 13.16 6.06
C VAL A 73 5.91 12.04 6.77
N SER A 74 6.67 12.35 7.81
CA SER A 74 7.43 11.36 8.58
C SER A 74 6.59 10.60 9.59
N ASN A 75 5.36 11.04 9.83
CA ASN A 75 4.44 10.40 10.76
C ASN A 75 3.00 10.45 10.26
N VAL A 76 2.71 9.67 9.23
CA VAL A 76 1.39 9.57 8.62
C VAL A 76 0.83 8.19 8.89
N LEU A 77 -0.10 8.06 9.83
CA LEU A 77 -0.67 6.77 10.26
C LEU A 77 0.41 5.72 10.65
N GLY A 78 1.50 6.17 11.29
CA GLY A 78 2.62 5.30 11.65
C GLY A 78 3.56 4.94 10.49
N LEU A 79 3.37 5.56 9.32
CA LEU A 79 4.21 5.39 8.14
C LEU A 79 5.08 6.65 7.93
N ASN A 80 6.31 6.45 7.50
CA ASN A 80 7.16 7.52 7.03
C ASN A 80 7.03 7.65 5.52
N LEU A 81 6.47 8.77 5.04
CA LEU A 81 6.26 9.07 3.62
C LEU A 81 7.19 10.19 3.13
N ALA A 82 8.25 10.52 3.89
CA ALA A 82 9.28 11.45 3.44
C ALA A 82 10.01 10.89 2.19
N PRO A 83 10.61 11.75 1.35
CA PRO A 83 11.37 11.29 0.18
C PRO A 83 12.43 10.24 0.51
N TYR A 84 13.05 10.35 1.69
CA TYR A 84 14.05 9.41 2.21
C TYR A 84 13.69 9.00 3.64
N ALA A 85 13.90 7.74 3.96
CA ALA A 85 13.75 7.22 5.31
C ALA A 85 14.99 6.44 5.73
N GLN A 86 15.40 6.59 6.99
CA GLN A 86 16.50 5.81 7.54
C GLN A 86 16.13 4.32 7.54
N GLY A 87 17.06 3.47 7.07
CA GLY A 87 16.81 2.02 6.98
C GLY A 87 15.95 1.59 5.79
N GLU A 88 15.62 2.49 4.88
CA GLU A 88 14.96 2.17 3.63
C GLU A 88 15.82 1.24 2.78
N GLN A 89 15.21 0.23 2.18
CA GLN A 89 15.89 -0.77 1.36
C GLN A 89 15.31 -0.80 -0.04
N ASP A 90 16.16 -0.88 -1.04
CA ASP A 90 15.76 -1.18 -2.40
C ASP A 90 15.10 -2.54 -2.49
N THR A 91 14.11 -2.66 -3.37
CA THR A 91 13.44 -3.92 -3.65
C THR A 91 13.56 -4.34 -5.11
N GLU A 92 13.37 -5.63 -5.34
CA GLU A 92 13.21 -6.23 -6.64
C GLU A 92 11.78 -6.79 -6.76
N LYS A 93 11.04 -6.38 -7.78
CA LYS A 93 9.71 -6.92 -8.05
C LYS A 93 9.83 -8.35 -8.57
N LEU A 94 9.18 -9.29 -7.90
CA LEU A 94 9.07 -10.67 -8.33
C LEU A 94 7.82 -10.86 -9.21
N LYS A 95 7.80 -11.97 -9.96
CA LYS A 95 6.61 -12.37 -10.70
C LYS A 95 5.45 -12.61 -9.73
N VAL A 96 4.24 -12.35 -10.21
CA VAL A 96 3.01 -12.53 -9.44
C VAL A 96 2.94 -13.93 -8.85
N ALA A 97 2.68 -14.02 -7.56
CA ALA A 97 2.41 -15.27 -6.85
C ALA A 97 0.91 -15.38 -6.57
N ALA A 98 0.34 -16.57 -6.71
CA ALA A 98 -1.03 -16.86 -6.27
C ALA A 98 -1.02 -17.23 -4.79
N ALA A 99 -1.88 -16.55 -4.00
CA ALA A 99 -2.06 -16.94 -2.61
C ALA A 99 -2.96 -18.19 -2.49
N PRO A 100 -2.83 -19.00 -1.43
CA PRO A 100 -3.61 -20.22 -1.24
C PRO A 100 -5.13 -20.03 -1.20
N ASN A 101 -5.58 -18.82 -0.86
CA ASN A 101 -7.02 -18.44 -0.81
C ASN A 101 -7.56 -17.93 -2.16
N GLY A 102 -6.82 -18.10 -3.26
CA GLY A 102 -7.22 -17.64 -4.59
C GLY A 102 -7.04 -16.15 -4.84
N LEU A 103 -6.53 -15.38 -3.88
CA LEU A 103 -6.17 -13.98 -4.09
C LEU A 103 -4.86 -13.87 -4.85
N TRP A 104 -4.85 -13.03 -5.88
CA TRP A 104 -3.63 -12.70 -6.59
C TRP A 104 -2.81 -11.69 -5.80
N CYS A 105 -1.58 -12.04 -5.49
CA CYS A 105 -0.63 -11.13 -4.87
C CYS A 105 0.66 -11.06 -5.68
N SER A 106 1.29 -9.91 -5.62
CA SER A 106 2.67 -9.71 -6.09
C SER A 106 3.60 -9.70 -4.89
N ALA A 107 4.88 -9.91 -5.15
CA ALA A 107 5.91 -9.84 -4.13
C ALA A 107 7.05 -8.93 -4.56
N CYS A 108 7.65 -8.24 -3.60
CA CYS A 108 8.95 -7.60 -3.72
C CYS A 108 9.94 -8.27 -2.76
N ARG A 109 11.17 -8.44 -3.22
CA ARG A 109 12.29 -8.92 -2.40
C ARG A 109 13.15 -7.75 -2.00
N CYS A 110 13.44 -7.58 -0.72
CA CYS A 110 14.43 -6.63 -0.24
C CYS A 110 15.82 -7.08 -0.70
N LYS A 111 16.61 -6.17 -1.30
CA LYS A 111 17.92 -6.51 -1.85
C LYS A 111 18.98 -6.79 -0.78
N VAL A 112 18.82 -6.23 0.42
CA VAL A 112 19.83 -6.34 1.49
C VAL A 112 19.70 -7.65 2.25
N ASP A 113 18.51 -8.01 2.69
CA ASP A 113 18.28 -9.18 3.56
C ASP A 113 17.47 -10.30 2.92
N GLY A 114 16.94 -10.06 1.70
CA GLY A 114 16.16 -11.05 0.96
C GLY A 114 14.72 -11.22 1.45
N GLU A 115 14.26 -10.44 2.43
CA GLU A 115 12.91 -10.53 2.95
C GLU A 115 11.87 -10.23 1.88
N LEU A 116 10.75 -10.97 1.90
CA LEU A 116 9.68 -10.85 0.93
C LEU A 116 8.54 -10.03 1.48
N ILE A 117 8.09 -9.05 0.70
CA ILE A 117 6.91 -8.24 0.98
C ILE A 117 5.84 -8.64 -0.03
N PHE A 118 4.80 -9.30 0.44
CA PHE A 118 3.64 -9.65 -0.39
C PHE A 118 2.59 -8.56 -0.31
N TYR A 119 2.02 -8.18 -1.45
CA TYR A 119 1.00 -7.14 -1.53
C TYR A 119 -0.05 -7.47 -2.60
N ASN A 120 -1.25 -6.94 -2.42
CA ASN A 120 -2.30 -7.05 -3.42
C ASN A 120 -2.03 -6.05 -4.55
N GLU A 121 -1.84 -6.55 -5.77
CA GLU A 121 -1.55 -5.72 -6.94
C GLU A 121 -2.67 -4.71 -7.28
N ALA A 122 -3.90 -4.98 -6.84
CA ALA A 122 -5.00 -4.04 -6.97
C ALA A 122 -4.71 -2.66 -6.33
N TYR A 123 -3.85 -2.61 -5.31
CA TYR A 123 -3.42 -1.35 -4.70
C TYR A 123 -2.48 -0.52 -5.59
N LEU A 124 -1.92 -1.07 -6.66
CA LEU A 124 -1.20 -0.29 -7.67
C LEU A 124 -2.11 0.32 -8.73
N ALA A 125 -3.38 -0.12 -8.82
CA ALA A 125 -4.31 0.35 -9.85
C ALA A 125 -4.55 1.87 -9.85
N PRO A 126 -4.59 2.58 -8.71
CA PRO A 126 -4.66 4.05 -8.71
C PRO A 126 -3.46 4.75 -9.34
N LEU A 127 -2.29 4.11 -9.36
CA LEU A 127 -1.04 4.62 -9.90
C LEU A 127 -0.67 4.03 -11.27
N ALA A 128 -1.55 3.25 -11.88
CA ALA A 128 -1.22 2.49 -13.10
C ALA A 128 -0.79 3.38 -14.28
N GLU A 129 -1.31 4.60 -14.39
CA GLU A 129 -0.93 5.54 -15.44
C GLU A 129 0.43 6.19 -15.17
N GLU A 130 0.70 6.56 -13.93
CA GLU A 130 2.00 7.09 -13.49
C GLU A 130 3.08 6.04 -13.68
N ILE A 131 2.84 4.82 -13.20
CA ILE A 131 3.77 3.68 -13.35
C ILE A 131 4.09 3.39 -14.82
N LYS A 132 3.11 3.57 -15.71
CA LYS A 132 3.31 3.34 -17.15
C LYS A 132 4.06 4.48 -17.87
N LYS A 133 3.88 5.72 -17.41
CA LYS A 133 4.38 6.92 -18.07
C LYS A 133 5.78 7.33 -17.64
N SER A 134 6.14 7.07 -16.38
CA SER A 134 7.42 7.47 -15.82
C SER A 134 8.44 6.35 -15.89
N GLU A 135 9.65 6.68 -16.30
CA GLU A 135 10.84 5.81 -16.30
C GLU A 135 11.53 5.79 -14.93
N TYR A 136 11.11 6.64 -14.00
CA TYR A 136 11.73 6.82 -12.68
C TYR A 136 10.99 6.10 -11.57
N ILE A 137 10.05 5.21 -11.91
CA ILE A 137 9.31 4.42 -10.90
C ILE A 137 10.21 3.34 -10.32
N TYR A 138 10.34 3.36 -9.01
CA TYR A 138 10.99 2.29 -8.27
C TYR A 138 10.28 1.99 -6.95
N TYR A 139 10.63 0.88 -6.35
CA TYR A 139 9.97 0.37 -5.15
C TYR A 139 11.00 0.18 -4.05
N THR A 140 10.67 0.63 -2.85
CA THR A 140 11.50 0.44 -1.66
C THR A 140 10.70 -0.23 -0.55
N ALA A 141 11.40 -0.80 0.41
CA ALA A 141 10.84 -1.31 1.64
C ALA A 141 11.21 -0.37 2.79
N ARG A 142 10.22 0.02 3.58
CA ARG A 142 10.39 0.73 4.83
C ARG A 142 9.81 -0.09 5.98
N GLN A 143 10.12 0.30 7.19
CA GLN A 143 9.67 -0.38 8.39
C GLN A 143 8.94 0.60 9.31
N THR A 144 7.84 0.16 9.90
CA THR A 144 7.14 0.91 10.95
C THR A 144 7.93 0.81 12.26
N GLU A 145 7.60 1.63 13.25
CA GLU A 145 8.17 1.54 14.60
C GLU A 145 7.92 0.15 15.26
N ALA A 146 6.82 -0.50 14.89
CA ALA A 146 6.50 -1.85 15.35
C ALA A 146 7.27 -2.97 14.61
N GLY A 147 8.17 -2.61 13.69
CA GLY A 147 8.96 -3.56 12.93
C GLY A 147 8.28 -4.14 11.70
N GLN A 148 7.05 -3.77 11.39
CA GLN A 148 6.35 -4.25 10.20
C GLN A 148 6.86 -3.55 8.94
N ARG A 149 7.27 -4.31 7.95
CA ARG A 149 7.67 -3.75 6.65
C ARG A 149 6.47 -3.37 5.80
N TYR A 150 6.65 -2.35 4.99
CA TYR A 150 5.68 -1.91 3.98
C TYR A 150 6.40 -1.49 2.71
N LEU A 151 5.69 -1.56 1.59
CA LEU A 151 6.19 -1.17 0.28
C LEU A 151 5.92 0.31 0.03
N VAL A 152 6.93 1.03 -0.47
CA VAL A 152 6.79 2.42 -0.90
C VAL A 152 7.02 2.51 -2.40
N VAL A 153 6.16 3.26 -3.09
CA VAL A 153 6.24 3.51 -4.53
C VAL A 153 6.75 4.92 -4.74
N HIS A 154 7.81 5.05 -5.50
CA HIS A 154 8.44 6.33 -5.83
C HIS A 154 8.33 6.66 -7.32
N ASP A 155 8.34 7.96 -7.61
CA ASP A 155 8.64 8.52 -8.92
C ASP A 155 9.77 9.55 -8.75
N GLY A 156 11.00 9.14 -9.06
CA GLY A 156 12.18 9.90 -8.72
C GLY A 156 12.29 10.14 -7.21
N MET A 157 12.28 11.40 -6.78
CA MET A 157 12.34 11.79 -5.36
C MET A 157 10.98 11.82 -4.67
N ASP A 158 9.88 11.73 -5.42
CA ASP A 158 8.54 11.81 -4.87
C ASP A 158 8.04 10.45 -4.40
N VAL A 159 7.49 10.40 -3.19
CA VAL A 159 6.71 9.26 -2.72
C VAL A 159 5.29 9.39 -3.27
N LEU A 160 4.86 8.41 -4.06
CA LEU A 160 3.51 8.35 -4.64
C LEU A 160 2.53 7.59 -3.74
N ALA A 161 2.99 6.51 -3.12
CA ALA A 161 2.16 5.68 -2.26
C ALA A 161 2.98 4.83 -1.29
N ALA A 162 2.31 4.39 -0.21
CA ALA A 162 2.77 3.27 0.60
C ALA A 162 1.68 2.20 0.69
N ILE A 163 2.09 0.93 0.66
CA ILE A 163 1.19 -0.22 0.62
C ILE A 163 1.59 -1.17 1.74
N MET A 164 0.65 -1.50 2.62
CA MET A 164 0.86 -2.47 3.68
C MET A 164 0.95 -3.89 3.12
N PRO A 165 1.78 -4.74 3.72
CA PRO A 165 1.93 -6.11 3.28
C PRO A 165 0.66 -6.93 3.52
N MET A 166 0.52 -7.97 2.73
CA MET A 166 -0.44 -9.05 2.99
C MET A 166 0.24 -10.16 3.77
N ASN A 167 -0.37 -10.57 4.86
CA ASN A 167 0.08 -11.76 5.59
C ASN A 167 -0.50 -13.01 4.91
N ILE A 168 0.23 -13.55 3.94
CA ILE A 168 -0.21 -14.73 3.16
C ILE A 168 0.36 -16.04 3.68
N LEU A 169 1.47 -15.97 4.43
CA LEU A 169 2.08 -17.14 5.04
C LEU A 169 1.64 -17.20 6.50
N LYS A 170 0.70 -18.08 6.78
CA LYS A 170 0.40 -18.44 8.17
C LYS A 170 1.54 -19.31 8.70
N GLU A 171 1.83 -19.14 9.98
CA GLU A 171 2.88 -19.90 10.67
C GLU A 171 2.68 -21.42 10.53
N GLU A 172 1.42 -21.87 10.50
CA GLU A 172 1.02 -23.25 10.23
C GLU A 172 1.57 -23.76 8.88
N TYR A 173 1.43 -22.98 7.79
CA TYR A 173 1.94 -23.39 6.47
C TYR A 173 3.46 -23.44 6.39
N ILE A 174 4.15 -22.58 7.14
CA ILE A 174 5.62 -22.60 7.20
C ILE A 174 6.07 -23.87 7.89
N ASN A 175 5.42 -24.26 8.98
CA ASN A 175 5.72 -25.48 9.71
C ASN A 175 5.42 -26.72 8.87
N ASP A 176 4.26 -26.78 8.19
CA ASP A 176 3.89 -27.88 7.29
C ASP A 176 4.90 -28.06 6.15
N LEU A 177 5.36 -26.93 5.54
CA LEU A 177 6.39 -26.97 4.50
C LEU A 177 7.74 -27.43 5.03
N ALA A 178 8.13 -27.04 6.23
CA ALA A 178 9.37 -27.47 6.88
C ALA A 178 9.32 -28.97 7.20
N GLU A 179 8.21 -29.50 7.72
CA GLU A 179 8.00 -30.93 7.95
C GLU A 179 8.04 -31.72 6.64
N PHE A 180 7.39 -31.23 5.59
CA PHE A 180 7.40 -31.86 4.27
C PHE A 180 8.81 -31.91 3.69
N GLN A 181 9.57 -30.83 3.81
CA GLN A 181 10.97 -30.79 3.36
C GLN A 181 11.86 -31.77 4.14
N ALA A 182 11.64 -31.89 5.46
CA ALA A 182 12.36 -32.85 6.28
C ALA A 182 12.06 -34.30 5.86
N LEU A 183 10.78 -34.65 5.57
CA LEU A 183 10.38 -35.95 5.07
C LEU A 183 11.02 -36.29 3.72
N LEU A 184 11.07 -35.33 2.80
CA LEU A 184 11.74 -35.52 1.50
C LEU A 184 13.24 -35.74 1.65
N SER A 185 13.89 -35.09 2.59
CA SER A 185 15.33 -35.22 2.85
C SER A 185 15.68 -36.57 3.52
N CYS A 186 14.73 -37.19 4.23
CA CYS A 186 14.90 -38.51 4.82
C CYS A 186 14.64 -39.67 3.81
N ALA A 187 14.01 -39.36 2.68
CA ALA A 187 13.66 -40.36 1.65
C ALA A 187 14.69 -40.44 0.50
N ALA A 188 15.72 -39.60 0.53
CA ALA A 188 16.85 -39.54 -0.41
C ALA A 188 18.11 -40.11 0.21
#